data_14298bac7a0c4b217fb04c0e38ec7d47
#
_entry.id   14298bac7a0c4b217fb04c0e38ec7d47
#
_cell.length_a   1.000
_cell.length_b   1.000
_cell.length_c   1.000
_cell.angle_alpha   90.00
_cell.angle_beta   90.00
_cell.angle_gamma   90.00
#
_symmetry.space_group_name_H-M   'P 1'
#
loop_
_entity.id
_entity.type
_entity.pdbx_description
1 polymer ?
#
loop_
_entity_poly.entity_id
_entity_poly.type
_entity_poly.pdbx_seq_one_letter_code
_entity_poly.pdbx_strand_id
1 'polypeptide(L)'
;VDYMGRIKALCDEKGVDLIIAKLPSDMWNITYSGMVGRWAKANEVEFLDLTQKQFQRQMHFDNETCYFDENHLNHVGAEIVSNYLGNYLTEHYQFESHSQEIEDAWNTDYEAYEAYRDIRILQSTQDLSEFIELANNPNYIICLSIRDDATKGLADSECESLQSLGLNMRFVDRFRTSLAAVIDG
;
A
#
# COMPACT_ATOMS: atom_id res chain seq x y z
N VAL A 1 29.80 13.33 -12.38
CA VAL A 1 30.25 12.06 -11.76
C VAL A 1 29.33 10.96 -12.23
N ASP A 2 29.86 9.88 -12.80
CA ASP A 2 29.09 8.72 -13.26
C ASP A 2 28.80 7.78 -12.08
N TYR A 3 27.74 8.06 -11.34
CA TYR A 3 27.34 7.21 -10.21
C TYR A 3 26.79 5.85 -10.65
N MET A 4 26.06 5.79 -11.77
CA MET A 4 25.51 4.55 -12.27
C MET A 4 26.61 3.58 -12.70
N GLY A 5 27.65 4.08 -13.41
CA GLY A 5 28.82 3.29 -13.76
C GLY A 5 29.59 2.77 -12.55
N ARG A 6 29.67 3.56 -11.48
CA ARG A 6 30.30 3.11 -10.22
C ARG A 6 29.50 2.01 -9.51
N ILE A 7 28.16 2.12 -9.51
CA ILE A 7 27.28 1.06 -8.96
C ILE A 7 27.44 -0.21 -9.78
N LYS A 8 27.37 -0.10 -11.11
CA LYS A 8 27.59 -1.26 -12.01
C LYS A 8 28.92 -1.95 -11.74
N ALA A 9 30.01 -1.18 -11.68
CA ALA A 9 31.34 -1.74 -11.43
C ALA A 9 31.42 -2.46 -10.06
N LEU A 10 30.75 -1.94 -9.03
CA LEU A 10 30.68 -2.59 -7.72
C LEU A 10 29.89 -3.90 -7.78
N CYS A 11 28.73 -3.90 -8.48
CA CYS A 11 27.94 -5.10 -8.69
C CYS A 11 28.75 -6.18 -9.41
N ASP A 12 29.47 -5.81 -10.47
CA ASP A 12 30.34 -6.73 -11.22
C ASP A 12 31.46 -7.29 -10.33
N GLU A 13 32.10 -6.44 -9.53
CA GLU A 13 33.13 -6.90 -8.56
C GLU A 13 32.59 -7.94 -7.57
N LYS A 14 31.33 -7.76 -7.15
CA LYS A 14 30.68 -8.64 -6.16
C LYS A 14 29.95 -9.83 -6.78
N GLY A 15 29.85 -9.92 -8.10
CA GLY A 15 29.07 -10.95 -8.80
C GLY A 15 27.56 -10.83 -8.54
N VAL A 16 27.07 -9.60 -8.44
CA VAL A 16 25.65 -9.29 -8.18
C VAL A 16 25.02 -8.73 -9.46
N ASP A 17 23.87 -9.26 -9.83
CA ASP A 17 23.09 -8.73 -10.95
C ASP A 17 22.47 -7.37 -10.59
N LEU A 18 22.63 -6.39 -11.49
CA LEU A 18 22.08 -5.07 -11.35
C LEU A 18 20.85 -4.89 -12.24
N ILE A 19 19.71 -4.59 -11.61
CA ILE A 19 18.49 -4.18 -12.30
C ILE A 19 18.16 -2.75 -11.90
N ILE A 20 17.79 -1.92 -12.87
CA ILE A 20 17.29 -0.58 -12.63
C ILE A 20 15.79 -0.59 -12.79
N ALA A 21 15.05 -0.23 -11.74
CA ALA A 21 13.61 -0.06 -11.81
C ALA A 21 13.23 1.40 -11.56
N LYS A 22 12.45 1.99 -12.48
CA LYS A 22 11.79 3.28 -12.24
C LYS A 22 10.34 3.03 -11.87
N LEU A 23 9.99 3.31 -10.64
CA LEU A 23 8.62 3.17 -10.13
C LEU A 23 7.71 4.25 -10.76
N PRO A 24 6.39 4.02 -10.83
CA PRO A 24 5.44 4.99 -11.34
C PRO A 24 5.59 6.34 -10.63
N SER A 25 5.53 7.43 -11.40
CA SER A 25 5.63 8.80 -10.92
C SER A 25 5.23 9.75 -12.04
N ASP A 26 4.39 10.73 -11.77
CA ASP A 26 3.93 11.72 -12.76
C ASP A 26 5.03 12.75 -13.10
N MET A 27 6.02 12.89 -12.23
CA MET A 27 7.15 13.81 -12.49
C MET A 27 8.27 13.21 -13.37
N TRP A 28 8.17 11.95 -13.72
CA TRP A 28 9.12 11.30 -14.62
C TRP A 28 8.67 11.45 -16.08
N ASN A 29 9.57 11.89 -16.94
CA ASN A 29 9.27 12.12 -18.34
C ASN A 29 10.06 11.22 -19.29
N ILE A 30 9.63 11.17 -20.54
CA ILE A 30 10.21 10.32 -21.58
C ILE A 30 11.70 10.62 -21.85
N THR A 31 12.15 11.84 -21.59
CA THR A 31 13.56 12.21 -21.77
C THR A 31 14.43 11.48 -20.75
N TYR A 32 14.01 11.45 -19.48
CA TYR A 32 14.71 10.72 -18.42
C TYR A 32 14.70 9.21 -18.68
N SER A 33 13.53 8.63 -19.03
CA SER A 33 13.44 7.25 -19.45
C SER A 33 14.39 6.91 -20.58
N GLY A 34 14.45 7.76 -21.61
CA GLY A 34 15.36 7.59 -22.74
C GLY A 34 16.84 7.69 -22.36
N MET A 35 17.20 8.55 -21.40
CA MET A 35 18.58 8.68 -20.92
C MET A 35 19.01 7.43 -20.15
N VAL A 36 18.20 7.00 -19.18
CA VAL A 36 18.47 5.79 -18.38
C VAL A 36 18.48 4.55 -19.26
N GLY A 37 17.49 4.41 -20.16
CA GLY A 37 17.40 3.26 -21.06
C GLY A 37 18.61 3.14 -22.02
N ARG A 38 19.12 4.26 -22.53
CA ARG A 38 20.36 4.23 -23.35
C ARG A 38 21.58 3.82 -22.54
N TRP A 39 21.71 4.35 -21.32
CA TRP A 39 22.79 3.96 -20.43
C TRP A 39 22.71 2.48 -20.08
N ALA A 40 21.55 2.00 -19.66
CA ALA A 40 21.30 0.61 -19.30
C ALA A 40 21.65 -0.34 -20.45
N LYS A 41 21.15 -0.03 -21.66
CA LYS A 41 21.48 -0.79 -22.88
C LYS A 41 22.98 -0.84 -23.19
N ALA A 42 23.68 0.30 -23.05
CA ALA A 42 25.11 0.40 -23.32
C ALA A 42 25.98 -0.35 -22.31
N ASN A 43 25.46 -0.61 -21.11
CA ASN A 43 26.13 -1.30 -20.02
C ASN A 43 25.58 -2.71 -19.74
N GLU A 44 24.70 -3.24 -20.62
CA GLU A 44 24.07 -4.55 -20.49
C GLU A 44 23.33 -4.71 -19.13
N VAL A 45 22.70 -3.61 -18.67
CA VAL A 45 21.90 -3.59 -17.45
C VAL A 45 20.43 -3.58 -17.82
N GLU A 46 19.64 -4.37 -17.12
CA GLU A 46 18.20 -4.38 -17.30
C GLU A 46 17.56 -3.10 -16.75
N PHE A 47 16.60 -2.55 -17.49
CA PHE A 47 15.86 -1.35 -17.08
C PHE A 47 14.36 -1.57 -17.18
N LEU A 48 13.70 -1.60 -16.04
CA LEU A 48 12.25 -1.69 -15.88
C LEU A 48 11.67 -0.29 -15.66
N ASP A 49 11.17 0.33 -16.72
CA ASP A 49 10.48 1.62 -16.62
C ASP A 49 8.99 1.43 -16.39
N LEU A 50 8.58 1.27 -15.13
CA LEU A 50 7.18 1.02 -14.73
C LEU A 50 6.28 2.26 -14.89
N THR A 51 6.83 3.40 -15.34
CA THR A 51 6.02 4.56 -15.73
C THR A 51 5.34 4.37 -17.09
N GLN A 52 5.79 3.39 -17.87
CA GLN A 52 5.22 3.14 -19.18
C GLN A 52 3.83 2.50 -19.08
N LYS A 53 2.91 2.97 -19.90
CA LYS A 53 1.50 2.52 -19.89
C LYS A 53 1.31 1.01 -20.06
N GLN A 54 2.22 0.33 -20.73
CA GLN A 54 2.15 -1.12 -20.86
C GLN A 54 2.29 -1.82 -19.51
N PHE A 55 3.24 -1.40 -18.67
CA PHE A 55 3.43 -1.95 -17.33
C PHE A 55 2.30 -1.54 -16.39
N GLN A 56 1.85 -0.28 -16.45
CA GLN A 56 0.69 0.16 -15.67
C GLN A 56 -0.56 -0.67 -15.95
N ARG A 57 -0.80 -1.02 -17.22
CA ARG A 57 -1.92 -1.93 -17.59
C ARG A 57 -1.73 -3.35 -17.06
N GLN A 58 -0.52 -3.89 -17.14
CA GLN A 58 -0.21 -5.24 -16.62
C GLN A 58 -0.39 -5.32 -15.11
N MET A 59 -0.04 -4.26 -14.39
CA MET A 59 -0.20 -4.15 -12.94
C MET A 59 -1.62 -3.79 -12.50
N HIS A 60 -2.52 -3.43 -13.44
CA HIS A 60 -3.80 -2.78 -13.12
C HIS A 60 -3.64 -1.52 -12.27
N PHE A 61 -2.57 -0.76 -12.53
CA PHE A 61 -2.23 0.44 -11.79
C PHE A 61 -3.11 1.62 -12.22
N ASP A 62 -3.83 2.19 -11.26
CA ASP A 62 -4.68 3.35 -11.48
C ASP A 62 -4.07 4.60 -10.84
N ASN A 63 -3.81 5.62 -11.64
CA ASN A 63 -3.20 6.86 -11.16
C ASN A 63 -4.09 7.63 -10.18
N GLU A 64 -5.42 7.47 -10.24
CA GLU A 64 -6.34 8.19 -9.35
C GLU A 64 -6.33 7.62 -7.92
N THR A 65 -6.03 6.33 -7.78
CA THR A 65 -6.13 5.60 -6.50
C THR A 65 -4.79 5.17 -5.91
N CYS A 66 -3.71 5.19 -6.70
CA CYS A 66 -2.41 4.63 -6.31
C CYS A 66 -1.38 5.64 -5.80
N TYR A 67 -1.67 6.95 -5.87
CA TYR A 67 -0.75 7.98 -5.41
C TYR A 67 -1.22 8.66 -4.12
N PHE A 68 -0.23 9.03 -3.31
CA PHE A 68 -0.42 9.93 -2.18
C PHE A 68 -0.33 11.40 -2.63
N ASP A 69 0.58 11.68 -3.53
CA ASP A 69 0.78 12.96 -4.21
C ASP A 69 1.35 12.73 -5.62
N GLU A 70 1.76 13.76 -6.32
CA GLU A 70 2.27 13.68 -7.71
C GLU A 70 3.47 12.74 -7.89
N ASN A 71 4.15 12.34 -6.81
CA ASN A 71 5.41 11.59 -6.87
C ASN A 71 5.44 10.32 -6.04
N HIS A 72 4.65 10.25 -4.98
CA HIS A 72 4.75 9.20 -3.99
C HIS A 72 3.56 8.26 -4.10
N LEU A 73 3.87 6.98 -4.20
CA LEU A 73 2.85 5.95 -4.12
C LEU A 73 2.25 5.93 -2.71
N ASN A 74 0.94 5.77 -2.63
CA ASN A 74 0.29 5.38 -1.38
C ASN A 74 0.46 3.87 -1.14
N HIS A 75 -0.13 3.35 -0.06
CA HIS A 75 -0.01 1.93 0.28
C HIS A 75 -0.57 1.00 -0.82
N VAL A 76 -1.67 1.38 -1.50
CA VAL A 76 -2.25 0.60 -2.61
C VAL A 76 -1.28 0.54 -3.78
N GLY A 77 -0.77 1.69 -4.22
CA GLY A 77 0.19 1.74 -5.32
C GLY A 77 1.50 1.03 -5.01
N ALA A 78 1.99 1.15 -3.76
CA ALA A 78 3.20 0.46 -3.32
C ALA A 78 3.02 -1.07 -3.33
N GLU A 79 1.88 -1.58 -2.86
CA GLU A 79 1.56 -3.01 -2.87
C GLU A 79 1.47 -3.57 -4.29
N ILE A 80 0.75 -2.88 -5.19
CA ILE A 80 0.64 -3.28 -6.60
C ILE A 80 2.02 -3.38 -7.26
N VAL A 81 2.87 -2.36 -7.08
CA VAL A 81 4.21 -2.33 -7.67
C VAL A 81 5.13 -3.38 -7.05
N SER A 82 5.06 -3.58 -5.73
CA SER A 82 5.86 -4.61 -5.04
C SER A 82 5.50 -6.02 -5.50
N ASN A 83 4.20 -6.31 -5.63
CA ASN A 83 3.72 -7.60 -6.14
C ASN A 83 4.17 -7.83 -7.59
N TYR A 84 4.09 -6.80 -8.44
CA TYR A 84 4.58 -6.91 -9.82
C TYR A 84 6.08 -7.20 -9.87
N LEU A 85 6.88 -6.44 -9.11
CA LEU A 85 8.33 -6.65 -9.07
C LEU A 85 8.69 -8.02 -8.48
N GLY A 86 8.01 -8.47 -7.42
CA GLY A 86 8.21 -9.79 -6.84
C GLY A 86 7.95 -10.90 -7.84
N ASN A 87 6.83 -10.85 -8.56
CA ASN A 87 6.51 -11.80 -9.62
C ASN A 87 7.55 -11.75 -10.75
N TYR A 88 7.90 -10.54 -11.20
CA TYR A 88 8.91 -10.37 -12.23
C TYR A 88 10.25 -11.01 -11.84
N LEU A 89 10.72 -10.75 -10.63
CA LEU A 89 11.97 -11.29 -10.13
C LEU A 89 11.94 -12.82 -10.02
N THR A 90 10.86 -13.40 -9.51
CA THR A 90 10.72 -14.87 -9.38
C THR A 90 10.59 -15.58 -10.72
N GLU A 91 10.05 -14.91 -11.74
CA GLU A 91 9.94 -15.48 -13.10
C GLU A 91 11.27 -15.44 -13.86
N HIS A 92 12.12 -14.45 -13.62
CA HIS A 92 13.33 -14.20 -14.44
C HIS A 92 14.63 -14.57 -13.73
N TYR A 93 14.62 -14.70 -12.40
CA TYR A 93 15.81 -14.96 -11.60
C TYR A 93 15.59 -16.15 -10.67
N GLN A 94 16.69 -16.82 -10.36
CA GLN A 94 16.70 -17.90 -9.37
C GLN A 94 17.26 -17.37 -8.07
N PHE A 95 16.49 -17.55 -7.00
CA PHE A 95 16.92 -17.18 -5.65
C PHE A 95 17.26 -18.44 -4.86
N GLU A 96 18.34 -18.38 -4.09
CA GLU A 96 18.64 -19.43 -3.11
C GLU A 96 17.63 -19.37 -1.96
N SER A 97 17.32 -20.53 -1.39
CA SER A 97 16.48 -20.58 -0.19
C SER A 97 17.24 -19.98 1.00
N HIS A 98 16.53 -19.18 1.79
CA HIS A 98 17.07 -18.65 3.03
C HIS A 98 16.96 -19.65 4.18
N SER A 99 17.68 -19.38 5.29
CA SER A 99 17.49 -20.12 6.53
C SER A 99 16.13 -19.82 7.15
N GLN A 100 15.60 -20.75 7.92
CA GLN A 100 14.34 -20.57 8.63
C GLN A 100 14.34 -19.30 9.52
N GLU A 101 15.47 -18.97 10.14
CA GLU A 101 15.63 -17.77 10.96
C GLU A 101 15.38 -16.48 10.15
N ILE A 102 15.84 -16.42 8.91
CA ILE A 102 15.60 -15.29 8.01
C ILE A 102 14.13 -15.23 7.61
N GLU A 103 13.53 -16.37 7.26
CA GLU A 103 12.11 -16.45 6.90
C GLU A 103 11.21 -16.01 8.06
N ASP A 104 11.51 -16.47 9.28
CA ASP A 104 10.75 -16.09 10.48
C ASP A 104 10.88 -14.58 10.77
N ALA A 105 12.05 -13.99 10.58
CA ALA A 105 12.26 -12.56 10.72
C ALA A 105 11.45 -11.76 9.69
N TRP A 106 11.48 -12.16 8.42
CA TRP A 106 10.70 -11.52 7.37
C TRP A 106 9.19 -11.66 7.59
N ASN A 107 8.72 -12.81 8.04
CA ASN A 107 7.31 -13.03 8.34
C ASN A 107 6.86 -12.12 9.51
N THR A 108 7.68 -11.98 10.55
CA THR A 108 7.40 -11.06 11.66
C THR A 108 7.28 -9.60 11.19
N ASP A 109 8.21 -9.15 10.34
CA ASP A 109 8.17 -7.80 9.77
C ASP A 109 6.97 -7.61 8.85
N TYR A 110 6.59 -8.63 8.09
CA TYR A 110 5.43 -8.60 7.21
C TYR A 110 4.10 -8.52 8.01
N GLU A 111 3.95 -9.29 9.07
CA GLU A 111 2.80 -9.23 9.98
C GLU A 111 2.66 -7.83 10.61
N ALA A 112 3.78 -7.23 11.03
CA ALA A 112 3.79 -5.87 11.56
C ALA A 112 3.40 -4.83 10.49
N TYR A 113 3.84 -5.02 9.24
CA TYR A 113 3.44 -4.18 8.12
C TYR A 113 1.94 -4.30 7.82
N GLU A 114 1.38 -5.51 7.79
CA GLU A 114 -0.05 -5.72 7.55
C GLU A 114 -0.89 -5.05 8.63
N ALA A 115 -0.54 -5.21 9.89
CA ALA A 115 -1.23 -4.54 11.00
C ALA A 115 -1.18 -3.00 10.86
N TYR A 116 -0.04 -2.43 10.48
CA TYR A 116 0.09 -1.00 10.22
C TYR A 116 -0.75 -0.56 9.01
N ARG A 117 -0.72 -1.31 7.92
CA ARG A 117 -1.52 -1.04 6.72
C ARG A 117 -3.02 -1.00 7.04
N ASP A 118 -3.52 -1.99 7.78
CA ASP A 118 -4.94 -2.10 8.11
C ASP A 118 -5.40 -0.91 8.98
N ILE A 119 -4.58 -0.48 9.94
CA ILE A 119 -4.84 0.73 10.72
C ILE A 119 -4.90 1.98 9.82
N ARG A 120 -4.01 2.09 8.84
CA ARG A 120 -4.00 3.23 7.90
C ARG A 120 -5.21 3.23 6.99
N ILE A 121 -5.65 2.07 6.51
CA ILE A 121 -6.89 1.93 5.73
C ILE A 121 -8.08 2.36 6.60
N LEU A 122 -8.20 1.82 7.80
CA LEU A 122 -9.26 2.18 8.75
C LEU A 122 -9.33 3.69 9.02
N GLN A 123 -8.17 4.35 9.18
CA GLN A 123 -8.09 5.80 9.42
C GLN A 123 -8.44 6.65 8.19
N SER A 124 -8.30 6.12 6.98
CA SER A 124 -8.52 6.85 5.73
C SER A 124 -9.88 6.59 5.09
N THR A 125 -10.57 5.51 5.46
CA THR A 125 -11.90 5.20 4.91
C THR A 125 -12.92 6.27 5.30
N GLN A 126 -13.76 6.63 4.32
CA GLN A 126 -14.86 7.58 4.50
C GLN A 126 -16.23 6.89 4.37
N ASP A 127 -16.23 5.63 3.99
CA ASP A 127 -17.44 4.82 3.93
C ASP A 127 -17.69 4.16 5.28
N LEU A 128 -18.90 4.35 5.83
CA LEU A 128 -19.23 3.86 7.16
C LEU A 128 -19.32 2.33 7.20
N SER A 129 -19.80 1.70 6.13
CA SER A 129 -19.91 0.24 6.07
C SER A 129 -18.54 -0.41 6.02
N GLU A 130 -17.64 0.14 5.21
CA GLU A 130 -16.24 -0.28 5.15
C GLU A 130 -15.54 -0.06 6.50
N PHE A 131 -15.77 1.10 7.13
CA PHE A 131 -15.23 1.38 8.48
C PHE A 131 -15.68 0.33 9.49
N ILE A 132 -16.97 -0.02 9.52
CA ILE A 132 -17.52 -1.00 10.45
C ILE A 132 -16.91 -2.39 10.22
N GLU A 133 -16.76 -2.80 8.96
CA GLU A 133 -16.14 -4.08 8.60
C GLU A 133 -14.68 -4.15 9.07
N LEU A 134 -13.89 -3.13 8.78
CA LEU A 134 -12.48 -3.04 9.18
C LEU A 134 -12.31 -2.90 10.69
N ALA A 135 -13.23 -2.18 11.34
CA ALA A 135 -13.23 -1.95 12.78
C ALA A 135 -13.56 -3.20 13.60
N ASN A 136 -14.27 -4.15 13.01
CA ASN A 136 -14.63 -5.43 13.65
C ASN A 136 -13.43 -6.39 13.70
N ASN A 137 -12.38 -5.97 14.41
CA ASN A 137 -11.12 -6.69 14.52
C ASN A 137 -10.78 -6.85 16.02
N PRO A 138 -10.59 -8.08 16.54
CA PRO A 138 -10.35 -8.33 17.96
C PRO A 138 -9.03 -7.74 18.48
N ASN A 139 -8.16 -7.27 17.62
CA ASN A 139 -6.90 -6.63 18.00
C ASN A 139 -7.03 -5.10 18.17
N TYR A 140 -8.22 -4.52 17.93
CA TYR A 140 -8.40 -3.09 17.97
C TYR A 140 -9.21 -2.63 19.19
N ILE A 141 -8.76 -1.53 19.77
CA ILE A 141 -9.56 -0.72 20.68
C ILE A 141 -9.92 0.57 19.93
N ILE A 142 -11.20 0.75 19.64
CA ILE A 142 -11.68 1.88 18.88
C ILE A 142 -12.37 2.88 19.80
N CYS A 143 -11.87 4.11 19.80
CA CYS A 143 -12.52 5.23 20.49
C CYS A 143 -13.33 6.05 19.48
N LEU A 144 -14.64 5.98 19.57
CA LEU A 144 -15.55 6.72 18.70
C LEU A 144 -16.12 7.95 19.45
N SER A 145 -16.06 9.11 18.82
CA SER A 145 -16.69 10.33 19.33
C SER A 145 -17.35 11.08 18.19
N ILE A 146 -18.66 11.24 18.26
CA ILE A 146 -19.47 12.00 17.30
C ILE A 146 -20.24 13.07 18.06
N ARG A 147 -20.09 14.31 17.63
CA ARG A 147 -20.71 15.45 18.26
C ARG A 147 -21.96 15.87 17.48
N ASP A 148 -23.08 16.09 18.21
CA ASP A 148 -24.35 16.59 17.69
C ASP A 148 -24.95 15.67 16.58
N ASP A 149 -26.24 15.40 16.62
CA ASP A 149 -26.96 14.59 15.62
C ASP A 149 -26.22 13.31 15.13
N ALA A 150 -25.60 12.58 16.06
CA ALA A 150 -24.71 11.45 15.79
C ALA A 150 -25.34 10.34 14.92
N THR A 151 -26.67 10.26 14.88
CA THR A 151 -27.40 9.23 14.12
C THR A 151 -28.17 9.79 12.94
N LYS A 152 -28.02 11.10 12.66
CA LYS A 152 -28.72 11.75 11.56
C LYS A 152 -28.22 11.23 10.21
N GLY A 153 -29.12 10.67 9.43
CA GLY A 153 -28.81 10.17 8.09
C GLY A 153 -28.25 8.76 8.04
N LEU A 154 -28.15 8.06 9.18
CA LEU A 154 -27.83 6.63 9.18
C LEU A 154 -28.99 5.82 8.61
N ALA A 155 -28.69 4.89 7.73
CA ALA A 155 -29.63 3.87 7.30
C ALA A 155 -29.85 2.81 8.40
N ASP A 156 -30.97 2.12 8.35
CA ASP A 156 -31.27 1.03 9.31
C ASP A 156 -30.16 -0.04 9.31
N SER A 157 -29.65 -0.39 8.13
CA SER A 157 -28.53 -1.35 7.98
C SER A 157 -27.24 -0.89 8.65
N GLU A 158 -26.94 0.40 8.60
CA GLU A 158 -25.76 0.97 9.26
C GLU A 158 -25.94 0.98 10.78
N CYS A 159 -27.16 1.23 11.25
CA CYS A 159 -27.50 1.11 12.67
C CYS A 159 -27.34 -0.32 13.18
N GLU A 160 -27.80 -1.31 12.40
CA GLU A 160 -27.63 -2.74 12.71
C GLU A 160 -26.15 -3.14 12.74
N SER A 161 -25.36 -2.66 11.78
CA SER A 161 -23.92 -2.91 11.72
C SER A 161 -23.18 -2.29 12.92
N LEU A 162 -23.53 -1.05 13.32
CA LEU A 162 -22.97 -0.42 14.51
C LEU A 162 -23.36 -1.17 15.81
N GLN A 163 -24.58 -1.74 15.85
CA GLN A 163 -24.98 -2.61 16.96
C GLN A 163 -24.16 -3.90 17.03
N SER A 164 -23.74 -4.45 15.90
CA SER A 164 -22.88 -5.64 15.85
C SER A 164 -21.50 -5.41 16.46
N LEU A 165 -21.03 -4.17 16.44
CA LEU A 165 -19.83 -3.73 17.16
C LEU A 165 -20.05 -3.50 18.67
N GLY A 166 -21.23 -3.81 19.18
CA GLY A 166 -21.59 -3.64 20.60
C GLY A 166 -22.11 -2.26 20.96
N LEU A 167 -22.35 -1.36 20.00
CA LEU A 167 -22.89 -0.03 20.27
C LEU A 167 -24.39 -0.10 20.63
N ASN A 168 -24.77 0.65 21.66
CA ASN A 168 -26.17 0.78 22.05
C ASN A 168 -26.86 1.88 21.25
N MET A 169 -27.61 1.52 20.22
CA MET A 169 -28.27 2.44 19.28
C MET A 169 -29.66 2.92 19.75
N ARG A 170 -30.00 2.83 21.06
CA ARG A 170 -31.29 3.31 21.60
C ARG A 170 -31.54 4.82 21.47
N PHE A 171 -30.54 5.58 21.04
CA PHE A 171 -30.61 7.02 20.83
C PHE A 171 -30.79 7.43 19.35
N VAL A 172 -31.00 6.44 18.45
CA VAL A 172 -31.31 6.70 17.05
C VAL A 172 -32.50 7.67 16.95
N ASP A 173 -32.44 8.60 16.00
CA ASP A 173 -33.44 9.65 15.74
C ASP A 173 -33.66 10.67 16.86
N ARG A 174 -32.82 10.70 17.87
CA ARG A 174 -32.85 11.75 18.88
C ARG A 174 -32.12 13.01 18.39
N PHE A 175 -32.84 14.12 18.42
CA PHE A 175 -32.28 15.42 18.04
C PHE A 175 -31.11 15.82 18.95
N ARG A 176 -30.00 16.24 18.35
CA ARG A 176 -28.81 16.76 19.02
C ARG A 176 -28.19 15.80 20.04
N THR A 177 -28.15 14.54 19.73
CA THR A 177 -27.54 13.52 20.57
C THR A 177 -26.08 13.28 20.12
N SER A 178 -25.16 13.42 21.06
CA SER A 178 -23.76 13.05 20.84
C SER A 178 -23.50 11.61 21.25
N LEU A 179 -22.57 10.95 20.59
CA LEU A 179 -22.13 9.60 20.90
C LEU A 179 -20.66 9.63 21.32
N ALA A 180 -20.34 8.95 22.41
CA ALA A 180 -19.00 8.59 22.76
C ALA A 180 -18.98 7.11 23.18
N ALA A 181 -18.11 6.33 22.57
CA ALA A 181 -18.00 4.90 22.81
C ALA A 181 -16.56 4.43 22.74
N VAL A 182 -16.27 3.38 23.48
CA VAL A 182 -15.06 2.56 23.34
C VAL A 182 -15.52 1.17 22.93
N ILE A 183 -14.97 0.65 21.86
CA ILE A 183 -15.23 -0.69 21.34
C ILE A 183 -13.94 -1.47 21.54
N ASP A 184 -14.04 -2.56 22.27
CA ASP A 184 -12.96 -3.53 22.47
C ASP A 184 -13.36 -4.77 21.67
N GLY A 185 -12.65 -4.99 20.57
CA GLY A 185 -13.02 -5.96 19.53
C GLY A 185 -12.97 -7.42 19.93
#